data_92b3ece33e8c4da9e97cf4105e6dcf19
#
_entry.id   92b3ece33e8c4da9e97cf4105e6dcf19
#
_cell.length_a   1.000
_cell.length_b   1.000
_cell.length_c   1.000
_cell.angle_alpha   90.00
_cell.angle_beta   90.00
_cell.angle_gamma   90.00
#
_symmetry.space_group_name_H-M   'P 1'
#
loop_
_entity.id
_entity.type
_entity.pdbx_description
1 polymer ?
#
loop_
_entity_poly.entity_id
_entity_poly.type
_entity_poly.pdbx_seq_one_letter_code
_entity_poly.pdbx_strand_id
1 'polypeptide(L)'
;MPLLQRVALAAGKRPSGMVDVKGEVLINGRPARAGAALKPGDSVATAPGGSAVFVVGRDAFLIREKSELLTAGSSALAGSLRLVTGKLLSVFGRGARRIATPTATIGIRGTGIYIEAEAERTYVCTCYGLVDLQASNMPEARETVSTTHHDAPRYIYAHGETPIKMIEPAPVVNHTDAELIMLEALVGRKPPFVGSGLGYKSY
;
A
#
# COMPACT_ATOMS: atom_id res chain seq x y z
N MET A 1 -12.44 -12.77 17.48
CA MET A 1 -11.13 -13.33 17.07
C MET A 1 -10.25 -12.21 16.55
N PRO A 2 -8.97 -12.09 16.98
CA PRO A 2 -8.03 -11.13 16.45
C PRO A 2 -7.82 -11.33 14.94
N LEU A 3 -7.57 -10.26 14.21
CA LEU A 3 -7.35 -10.25 12.74
C LEU A 3 -6.30 -11.30 12.31
N LEU A 4 -5.19 -11.41 13.05
CA LEU A 4 -4.12 -12.39 12.81
C LEU A 4 -4.60 -13.85 12.86
N GLN A 5 -5.55 -14.18 13.76
CA GLN A 5 -6.09 -15.55 13.83
C GLN A 5 -7.06 -15.86 12.68
N ARG A 6 -7.83 -14.88 12.21
CA ARG A 6 -8.70 -15.04 11.03
C ARG A 6 -7.92 -15.24 9.75
N VAL A 7 -6.76 -14.61 9.64
CA VAL A 7 -5.86 -14.72 8.48
C VAL A 7 -5.11 -16.05 8.50
N ALA A 8 -4.64 -16.52 9.67
CA ALA A 8 -3.91 -17.79 9.78
C ALA A 8 -4.75 -19.04 9.39
N LEU A 9 -6.07 -18.99 9.61
CA LEU A 9 -7.00 -20.05 9.20
C LEU A 9 -7.28 -20.09 7.70
N ALA A 10 -6.72 -19.18 6.93
CA ALA A 10 -7.02 -18.96 5.52
C ALA A 10 -5.80 -19.06 4.60
N ALA A 11 -4.74 -19.71 5.03
CA ALA A 11 -3.56 -19.99 4.20
C ALA A 11 -3.91 -20.87 2.99
N GLY A 12 -4.30 -20.21 1.91
CA GLY A 12 -4.62 -20.74 0.61
C GLY A 12 -4.84 -19.57 -0.35
N LYS A 13 -4.66 -19.81 -1.66
CA LYS A 13 -4.90 -18.79 -2.68
C LYS A 13 -6.34 -18.26 -2.58
N ARG A 14 -6.53 -17.12 -1.93
CA ARG A 14 -7.85 -16.53 -1.76
C ARG A 14 -8.32 -15.87 -3.05
N PRO A 15 -9.63 -15.96 -3.36
CA PRO A 15 -10.22 -15.15 -4.41
C PRO A 15 -10.08 -13.66 -4.06
N SER A 16 -10.03 -12.81 -5.09
CA SER A 16 -10.03 -11.36 -4.91
C SER A 16 -11.28 -10.90 -4.15
N GLY A 17 -11.11 -10.00 -3.20
CA GLY A 17 -12.20 -9.47 -2.40
C GLY A 17 -11.80 -9.00 -1.01
N MET A 18 -12.76 -8.48 -0.26
CA MET A 18 -12.59 -8.05 1.12
C MET A 18 -12.35 -9.25 2.05
N VAL A 19 -11.26 -9.21 2.80
CA VAL A 19 -10.88 -10.24 3.78
C VAL A 19 -11.42 -9.87 5.16
N ASP A 20 -11.24 -8.59 5.54
CA ASP A 20 -11.70 -8.04 6.80
C ASP A 20 -12.17 -6.61 6.62
N VAL A 21 -13.17 -6.23 7.40
CA VAL A 21 -13.75 -4.88 7.38
C VAL A 21 -14.03 -4.46 8.82
N LYS A 22 -13.52 -3.30 9.21
CA LYS A 22 -13.76 -2.67 10.51
C LYS A 22 -14.34 -1.28 10.30
N GLY A 23 -15.35 -0.93 11.06
CA GLY A 23 -16.04 0.36 10.94
C GLY A 23 -16.74 0.53 9.60
N GLU A 24 -16.90 1.76 9.17
CA GLU A 24 -17.54 2.08 7.89
C GLU A 24 -16.52 2.03 6.76
N VAL A 25 -16.78 1.14 5.81
CA VAL A 25 -15.99 0.95 4.58
C VAL A 25 -16.97 0.85 3.41
N LEU A 26 -16.65 1.52 2.32
CA LEU A 26 -17.46 1.58 1.13
C LEU A 26 -16.73 1.01 -0.08
N ILE A 27 -17.43 0.26 -0.93
CA ILE A 27 -17.01 -0.07 -2.30
C ILE A 27 -17.96 0.66 -3.24
N ASN A 28 -17.44 1.54 -4.08
CA ASN A 28 -18.24 2.36 -5.02
C ASN A 28 -19.40 3.10 -4.30
N GLY A 29 -19.12 3.68 -3.13
CA GLY A 29 -20.10 4.40 -2.32
C GLY A 29 -21.13 3.51 -1.59
N ARG A 30 -21.03 2.18 -1.65
CA ARG A 30 -21.94 1.24 -0.99
C ARG A 30 -21.22 0.53 0.17
N PRO A 31 -21.90 0.28 1.30
CA PRO A 31 -21.31 -0.41 2.44
C PRO A 31 -20.70 -1.77 2.06
N ALA A 32 -19.44 -1.95 2.42
CA ALA A 32 -18.70 -3.18 2.20
C ALA A 32 -18.79 -4.12 3.40
N ARG A 33 -18.63 -5.42 3.14
CA ARG A 33 -18.54 -6.48 4.16
C ARG A 33 -17.42 -7.44 3.80
N ALA A 34 -16.90 -8.15 4.78
CA ALA A 34 -15.98 -9.25 4.54
C ALA A 34 -16.61 -10.27 3.55
N GLY A 35 -15.84 -10.72 2.58
CA GLY A 35 -16.30 -11.59 1.48
C GLY A 35 -16.84 -10.83 0.26
N ALA A 36 -17.04 -9.50 0.33
CA ALA A 36 -17.45 -8.71 -0.83
C ALA A 36 -16.35 -8.78 -1.93
N ALA A 37 -16.78 -9.08 -3.16
CA ALA A 37 -15.87 -9.11 -4.30
C ALA A 37 -15.39 -7.73 -4.66
N LEU A 38 -14.13 -7.62 -5.09
CA LEU A 38 -13.53 -6.42 -5.67
C LEU A 38 -13.17 -6.68 -7.13
N LYS A 39 -13.53 -5.75 -7.98
CA LYS A 39 -13.29 -5.78 -9.42
C LYS A 39 -12.35 -4.64 -9.83
N PRO A 40 -11.64 -4.78 -10.95
CA PRO A 40 -10.94 -3.65 -11.56
C PRO A 40 -11.89 -2.48 -11.81
N GLY A 41 -11.47 -1.27 -11.46
CA GLY A 41 -12.29 -0.06 -11.55
C GLY A 41 -13.08 0.29 -10.29
N ASP A 42 -13.14 -0.61 -9.30
CA ASP A 42 -13.81 -0.30 -8.03
C ASP A 42 -13.00 0.72 -7.21
N SER A 43 -13.73 1.54 -6.44
CA SER A 43 -13.16 2.38 -5.39
C SER A 43 -13.37 1.74 -4.02
N VAL A 44 -12.42 1.95 -3.12
CA VAL A 44 -12.52 1.58 -1.70
C VAL A 44 -12.31 2.83 -0.87
N ALA A 45 -13.31 3.18 -0.04
CA ALA A 45 -13.22 4.31 0.87
C ALA A 45 -13.50 3.88 2.31
N THR A 46 -12.83 4.55 3.27
CA THR A 46 -12.96 4.29 4.71
C THR A 46 -13.28 5.58 5.45
N ALA A 47 -14.28 5.53 6.34
CA ALA A 47 -14.60 6.62 7.26
C ALA A 47 -13.62 6.69 8.45
N PRO A 48 -13.73 7.72 9.32
CA PRO A 48 -13.00 7.75 10.59
C PRO A 48 -13.21 6.47 11.41
N GLY A 49 -12.12 5.87 11.92
CA GLY A 49 -12.13 4.59 12.62
C GLY A 49 -12.34 3.35 11.73
N GLY A 50 -12.55 3.54 10.43
CA GLY A 50 -12.71 2.48 9.44
C GLY A 50 -11.38 1.90 8.97
N SER A 51 -11.35 0.62 8.62
CA SER A 51 -10.21 -0.01 7.94
C SER A 51 -10.66 -1.28 7.21
N ALA A 52 -9.93 -1.66 6.18
CA ALA A 52 -10.18 -2.91 5.49
C ALA A 52 -8.90 -3.60 5.04
N VAL A 53 -8.95 -4.95 5.04
CA VAL A 53 -7.95 -5.80 4.40
C VAL A 53 -8.59 -6.48 3.20
N PHE A 54 -7.94 -6.42 2.05
CA PHE A 54 -8.45 -7.03 0.83
C PHE A 54 -7.34 -7.56 -0.06
N VAL A 55 -7.71 -8.49 -0.92
CA VAL A 55 -6.82 -9.13 -1.90
C VAL A 55 -7.33 -8.83 -3.29
N VAL A 56 -6.41 -8.54 -4.19
CA VAL A 56 -6.70 -8.43 -5.61
C VAL A 56 -5.64 -9.19 -6.41
N GLY A 57 -6.00 -10.30 -6.97
CA GLY A 57 -5.10 -11.17 -7.71
C GLY A 57 -3.94 -11.69 -6.84
N ARG A 58 -2.75 -11.12 -7.02
CA ARG A 58 -1.51 -11.48 -6.30
C ARG A 58 -1.05 -10.39 -5.32
N ASP A 59 -1.86 -9.37 -5.12
CA ASP A 59 -1.56 -8.20 -4.33
C ASP A 59 -2.51 -8.14 -3.14
N ALA A 60 -2.00 -7.78 -1.95
CA ALA A 60 -2.81 -7.63 -0.75
C ALA A 60 -2.63 -6.24 -0.15
N PHE A 61 -3.70 -5.75 0.44
CA PHE A 61 -3.84 -4.37 0.86
C PHE A 61 -4.44 -4.25 2.25
N LEU A 62 -3.93 -3.33 3.06
CA LEU A 62 -4.53 -2.82 4.27
C LEU A 62 -4.73 -1.31 4.10
N ILE A 63 -5.98 -0.88 3.99
CA ILE A 63 -6.35 0.53 3.96
C ILE A 63 -6.82 0.96 5.35
N ARG A 64 -6.34 2.11 5.83
CA ARG A 64 -6.68 2.65 7.15
C ARG A 64 -7.80 3.67 7.04
N GLU A 65 -8.15 4.28 8.15
CA GLU A 65 -9.21 5.29 8.23
C GLU A 65 -8.97 6.51 7.32
N LYS A 66 -10.06 7.19 6.95
CA LYS A 66 -10.07 8.42 6.15
C LYS A 66 -9.28 8.28 4.85
N SER A 67 -9.40 7.14 4.21
CA SER A 67 -8.65 6.81 3.00
C SER A 67 -9.57 6.53 1.82
N GLU A 68 -9.10 6.88 0.63
CA GLU A 68 -9.77 6.59 -0.63
C GLU A 68 -8.78 6.06 -1.64
N LEU A 69 -9.03 4.84 -2.12
CA LEU A 69 -8.24 4.15 -3.12
C LEU A 69 -9.11 3.86 -4.34
N LEU A 70 -8.64 4.29 -5.51
CA LEU A 70 -9.25 3.95 -6.80
C LEU A 70 -8.40 2.89 -7.49
N THR A 71 -9.03 1.85 -8.01
CA THR A 71 -8.37 0.85 -8.85
C THR A 71 -8.62 1.20 -10.32
N ALA A 72 -7.60 1.08 -11.18
CA ALA A 72 -7.79 1.35 -12.60
C ALA A 72 -8.72 0.31 -13.24
N GLY A 73 -9.63 0.76 -14.10
CA GLY A 73 -10.59 -0.09 -14.82
C GLY A 73 -9.91 -0.98 -15.88
N SER A 74 -10.61 -2.04 -16.27
CA SER A 74 -10.35 -3.04 -17.32
C SER A 74 -8.99 -3.74 -17.30
N SER A 75 -8.98 -5.03 -17.14
CA SER A 75 -7.88 -6.02 -17.32
C SER A 75 -6.59 -5.81 -16.54
N ALA A 76 -6.38 -4.67 -15.94
CA ALA A 76 -5.13 -4.30 -15.33
C ALA A 76 -5.30 -3.77 -13.91
N LEU A 77 -5.76 -4.60 -12.99
CA LEU A 77 -5.12 -4.62 -11.67
C LEU A 77 -3.60 -4.86 -11.85
N ALA A 78 -3.25 -5.17 -13.05
CA ALA A 78 -1.88 -5.21 -13.52
C ALA A 78 -1.20 -3.84 -13.58
N GLY A 79 -1.88 -2.70 -13.38
CA GLY A 79 -1.19 -1.52 -13.77
C GLY A 79 -1.25 -0.30 -12.86
N SER A 80 -2.40 0.20 -12.48
CA SER A 80 -2.44 1.52 -11.86
C SER A 80 -3.47 1.60 -10.73
N LEU A 81 -3.04 2.16 -9.62
CA LEU A 81 -3.85 2.51 -8.45
C LEU A 81 -3.74 4.00 -8.23
N ARG A 82 -4.74 4.61 -7.61
CA ARG A 82 -4.66 5.99 -7.14
C ARG A 82 -5.10 6.05 -5.69
N LEU A 83 -4.18 6.37 -4.81
CA LEU A 83 -4.48 6.73 -3.43
C LEU A 83 -4.78 8.24 -3.41
N VAL A 84 -6.07 8.57 -3.34
CA VAL A 84 -6.54 9.96 -3.38
C VAL A 84 -6.19 10.66 -2.08
N THR A 85 -6.38 9.97 -0.96
CA THR A 85 -6.04 10.44 0.39
C THR A 85 -5.90 9.26 1.33
N GLY A 86 -5.25 9.48 2.47
CA GLY A 86 -5.18 8.53 3.58
C GLY A 86 -3.99 7.60 3.53
N LYS A 87 -4.15 6.37 4.06
CA LYS A 87 -3.04 5.48 4.43
C LYS A 87 -3.24 4.08 3.88
N LEU A 88 -2.22 3.57 3.20
CA LEU A 88 -2.24 2.27 2.53
C LEU A 88 -0.96 1.50 2.80
N LEU A 89 -1.08 0.29 3.36
CA LEU A 89 -0.02 -0.71 3.36
C LEU A 89 -0.35 -1.77 2.32
N SER A 90 0.61 -2.11 1.47
CA SER A 90 0.39 -3.09 0.40
C SER A 90 1.61 -3.94 0.10
N VAL A 91 1.35 -5.17 -0.35
CA VAL A 91 2.36 -6.10 -0.84
C VAL A 91 2.01 -6.52 -2.26
N PHE A 92 2.98 -6.39 -3.16
CA PHE A 92 2.80 -6.63 -4.59
C PHE A 92 3.53 -7.89 -5.04
N GLY A 93 2.85 -8.71 -5.84
CA GLY A 93 3.48 -9.79 -6.57
C GLY A 93 4.42 -9.28 -7.66
N ARG A 94 5.13 -10.21 -8.32
CA ARG A 94 5.99 -9.88 -9.48
C ARG A 94 5.19 -9.18 -10.58
N GLY A 95 5.78 -8.18 -11.20
CA GLY A 95 5.21 -7.36 -12.27
C GLY A 95 5.28 -5.88 -11.92
N ALA A 96 5.21 -5.04 -12.95
CA ALA A 96 5.19 -3.59 -12.77
C ALA A 96 3.82 -3.14 -12.25
N ARG A 97 3.82 -2.26 -11.27
CA ARG A 97 2.64 -1.56 -10.72
C ARG A 97 2.95 -0.09 -10.63
N ARG A 98 1.90 0.71 -10.59
CA ARG A 98 2.01 2.15 -10.36
C ARG A 98 0.96 2.58 -9.35
N ILE A 99 1.35 3.41 -8.39
CA ILE A 99 0.43 4.13 -7.51
C ILE A 99 0.62 5.62 -7.76
N ALA A 100 -0.48 6.31 -8.05
CA ALA A 100 -0.50 7.77 -8.07
C ALA A 100 -1.08 8.29 -6.76
N THR A 101 -0.49 9.36 -6.23
CA THR A 101 -0.98 10.15 -5.10
C THR A 101 -1.13 11.60 -5.54
N PRO A 102 -1.62 12.52 -4.71
CA PRO A 102 -1.66 13.94 -5.07
C PRO A 102 -0.29 14.51 -5.44
N THR A 103 0.76 14.09 -4.76
CA THR A 103 2.11 14.69 -4.93
C THR A 103 3.12 13.78 -5.61
N ALA A 104 2.80 12.50 -5.84
CA ALA A 104 3.78 11.54 -6.36
C ALA A 104 3.21 10.52 -7.33
N THR A 105 4.06 10.04 -8.23
CA THR A 105 3.89 8.79 -8.96
C THR A 105 4.93 7.79 -8.48
N ILE A 106 4.49 6.60 -8.09
CA ILE A 106 5.31 5.55 -7.49
C ILE A 106 5.26 4.32 -8.39
N GLY A 107 6.37 4.02 -9.05
CA GLY A 107 6.56 2.76 -9.80
C GLY A 107 7.02 1.65 -8.86
N ILE A 108 6.41 0.46 -8.93
CA ILE A 108 6.61 -0.63 -7.97
C ILE A 108 7.00 -1.90 -8.70
N ARG A 109 7.98 -2.64 -8.15
CA ARG A 109 8.44 -3.92 -8.71
C ARG A 109 8.62 -4.96 -7.61
N GLY A 110 7.54 -5.72 -7.31
CA GLY A 110 7.57 -6.83 -6.35
C GLY A 110 7.97 -6.40 -4.94
N THR A 111 7.18 -5.56 -4.31
CA THR A 111 7.57 -4.73 -3.16
C THR A 111 6.52 -4.76 -2.07
N GLY A 112 6.93 -4.66 -0.80
CA GLY A 112 6.10 -4.19 0.30
C GLY A 112 6.26 -2.68 0.44
N ILE A 113 5.16 -1.94 0.54
CA ILE A 113 5.16 -0.48 0.58
C ILE A 113 4.08 0.06 1.51
N TYR A 114 4.42 1.09 2.28
CA TYR A 114 3.47 1.87 3.05
C TYR A 114 3.45 3.31 2.57
N ILE A 115 2.26 3.85 2.38
CA ILE A 115 2.03 5.19 1.81
C ILE A 115 1.04 5.94 2.68
N GLU A 116 1.33 7.22 2.97
CA GLU A 116 0.36 8.19 3.48
C GLU A 116 0.24 9.31 2.45
N ALA A 117 -0.98 9.53 1.93
CA ALA A 117 -1.27 10.54 0.92
C ALA A 117 -2.04 11.70 1.54
N GLU A 118 -1.43 12.87 1.52
CA GLU A 118 -2.00 14.15 1.90
C GLU A 118 -1.96 15.10 0.69
N ALA A 119 -2.68 16.21 0.74
CA ALA A 119 -2.73 17.18 -0.36
C ALA A 119 -1.35 17.76 -0.70
N GLU A 120 -0.57 18.08 0.33
CA GLU A 120 0.71 18.77 0.20
C GLU A 120 1.94 17.85 0.27
N ARG A 121 1.72 16.59 0.68
CA ARG A 121 2.82 15.66 0.91
C ARG A 121 2.37 14.21 0.78
N THR A 122 3.23 13.40 0.19
CA THR A 122 3.13 11.93 0.26
C THR A 122 4.30 11.39 1.06
N TYR A 123 4.01 10.57 2.06
CA TYR A 123 4.99 9.70 2.72
C TYR A 123 5.04 8.37 2.02
N VAL A 124 6.25 7.85 1.78
CA VAL A 124 6.47 6.52 1.19
C VAL A 124 7.54 5.78 1.98
N CYS A 125 7.21 4.64 2.54
CA CYS A 125 8.18 3.67 3.04
C CYS A 125 8.23 2.47 2.10
N THR A 126 9.36 2.26 1.43
CA THR A 126 9.65 1.01 0.74
C THR A 126 10.08 0.00 1.79
N CYS A 127 9.15 -0.85 2.23
CA CYS A 127 9.42 -1.81 3.31
C CYS A 127 10.45 -2.86 2.88
N TYR A 128 10.37 -3.29 1.62
CA TYR A 128 11.37 -4.12 0.92
C TYR A 128 11.13 -4.08 -0.58
N GLY A 129 12.15 -4.35 -1.38
CA GLY A 129 12.08 -4.38 -2.84
C GLY A 129 12.55 -3.09 -3.49
N LEU A 130 11.96 -2.74 -4.63
CA LEU A 130 12.40 -1.61 -5.46
C LEU A 130 11.21 -0.75 -5.87
N VAL A 131 11.35 0.57 -5.70
CA VAL A 131 10.40 1.58 -6.17
C VAL A 131 11.11 2.69 -6.93
N ASP A 132 10.41 3.24 -7.91
CA ASP A 132 10.79 4.46 -8.62
C ASP A 132 9.83 5.57 -8.19
N LEU A 133 10.34 6.59 -7.49
CA LEU A 133 9.60 7.74 -7.00
C LEU A 133 9.73 8.90 -7.99
N GLN A 134 8.64 9.60 -8.25
CA GLN A 134 8.62 10.81 -9.06
C GLN A 134 7.64 11.81 -8.47
N ALA A 135 8.08 13.06 -8.26
CA ALA A 135 7.20 14.13 -7.84
C ALA A 135 6.26 14.54 -8.98
N SER A 136 4.96 14.75 -8.67
CA SER A 136 3.94 15.05 -9.69
C SER A 136 4.14 16.40 -10.35
N ASN A 137 4.51 17.43 -9.55
CA ASN A 137 4.65 18.81 -10.02
C ASN A 137 6.05 19.17 -10.50
N MET A 138 7.04 18.25 -10.36
CA MET A 138 8.41 18.43 -10.82
C MET A 138 8.94 17.07 -11.31
N PRO A 139 8.62 16.67 -12.54
CA PRO A 139 8.93 15.31 -13.05
C PRO A 139 10.40 14.94 -13.10
N GLU A 140 11.31 15.91 -13.09
CA GLU A 140 12.75 15.72 -12.95
C GLU A 140 13.18 15.31 -11.54
N ALA A 141 12.38 15.60 -10.52
CA ALA A 141 12.59 15.12 -9.16
C ALA A 141 12.20 13.64 -9.09
N ARG A 142 13.21 12.79 -9.20
CA ARG A 142 13.08 11.32 -9.22
C ARG A 142 14.11 10.68 -8.32
N GLU A 143 13.73 9.57 -7.72
CA GLU A 143 14.63 8.72 -6.95
C GLU A 143 14.23 7.26 -7.11
N THR A 144 15.18 6.38 -7.33
CA THR A 144 14.99 4.94 -7.24
C THR A 144 15.43 4.48 -5.85
N VAL A 145 14.52 3.87 -5.11
CA VAL A 145 14.76 3.36 -3.75
C VAL A 145 14.72 1.83 -3.78
N SER A 146 15.82 1.21 -3.35
CA SER A 146 15.91 -0.24 -3.15
C SER A 146 16.21 -0.51 -1.69
N THR A 147 15.38 -1.33 -1.03
CA THR A 147 15.53 -1.63 0.39
C THR A 147 15.38 -3.11 0.67
N THR A 148 15.93 -3.55 1.80
CA THR A 148 15.75 -4.89 2.33
C THR A 148 14.76 -4.92 3.49
N HIS A 149 14.76 -3.86 4.33
CA HIS A 149 13.91 -3.79 5.51
C HIS A 149 13.78 -2.34 6.04
N HIS A 150 12.87 -1.54 5.47
CA HIS A 150 12.54 -0.17 5.90
C HIS A 150 13.71 0.83 5.93
N ASP A 151 14.67 0.70 5.02
CA ASP A 151 15.95 1.42 5.15
C ASP A 151 15.90 2.88 4.69
N ALA A 152 14.93 3.25 3.86
CA ALA A 152 14.94 4.56 3.20
C ALA A 152 13.53 5.14 2.94
N PRO A 153 12.75 5.48 3.97
CA PRO A 153 11.49 6.21 3.76
C PRO A 153 11.72 7.61 3.21
N ARG A 154 10.73 8.12 2.46
CA ARG A 154 10.76 9.44 1.81
C ARG A 154 9.49 10.22 2.05
N TYR A 155 9.62 11.54 2.16
CA TYR A 155 8.57 12.50 1.91
C TYR A 155 8.69 13.03 0.48
N ILE A 156 7.56 13.18 -0.20
CA ILE A 156 7.47 13.76 -1.54
C ILE A 156 6.48 14.91 -1.45
N TYR A 157 6.95 16.13 -1.68
CA TYR A 157 6.18 17.36 -1.48
C TYR A 157 5.47 17.80 -2.76
N ALA A 158 4.35 18.52 -2.59
CA ALA A 158 3.64 19.18 -3.69
C ALA A 158 4.46 20.36 -4.27
N HIS A 159 5.24 21.02 -3.42
CA HIS A 159 6.02 22.22 -3.74
C HIS A 159 7.44 22.11 -3.19
N GLY A 160 8.40 22.57 -3.96
CA GLY A 160 9.81 22.68 -3.60
C GLY A 160 10.55 23.54 -4.63
N GLU A 161 11.57 24.25 -4.21
CA GLU A 161 12.34 25.15 -5.09
C GLU A 161 13.29 24.40 -6.04
N THR A 162 13.66 23.17 -5.69
CA THR A 162 14.62 22.36 -6.44
C THR A 162 14.20 20.90 -6.39
N PRO A 163 14.64 20.06 -7.37
CA PRO A 163 14.35 18.61 -7.34
C PRO A 163 14.74 17.91 -6.04
N ILE A 164 15.84 18.32 -5.41
CA ILE A 164 16.32 17.74 -4.13
C ILE A 164 15.34 18.03 -2.99
N LYS A 165 14.70 19.23 -2.99
CA LYS A 165 13.72 19.61 -1.97
C LYS A 165 12.32 19.04 -2.20
N MET A 166 12.11 18.36 -3.31
CA MET A 166 10.84 17.66 -3.60
C MET A 166 10.78 16.27 -2.99
N ILE A 167 11.93 15.61 -2.81
CA ILE A 167 12.02 14.26 -2.24
C ILE A 167 13.06 14.28 -1.12
N GLU A 168 12.63 14.07 0.12
CA GLU A 168 13.48 14.15 1.30
C GLU A 168 13.40 12.88 2.14
N PRO A 169 14.46 12.55 2.90
CA PRO A 169 14.42 11.45 3.87
C PRO A 169 13.31 11.62 4.91
N ALA A 170 12.72 10.52 5.34
CA ALA A 170 11.69 10.47 6.35
C ALA A 170 11.99 9.39 7.42
N PRO A 171 11.44 9.50 8.64
CA PRO A 171 11.48 8.42 9.62
C PRO A 171 10.52 7.29 9.21
N VAL A 172 10.72 6.09 9.74
CA VAL A 172 9.74 4.99 9.61
C VAL A 172 8.61 5.23 10.60
N VAL A 173 7.35 5.17 10.13
CA VAL A 173 6.16 5.46 10.94
C VAL A 173 4.97 4.56 10.58
N ASN A 174 4.09 4.34 11.55
CA ASN A 174 2.71 3.90 11.38
C ASN A 174 2.47 2.54 10.69
N HIS A 175 3.44 1.65 10.60
CA HIS A 175 3.22 0.29 10.11
C HIS A 175 4.17 -0.70 10.78
N THR A 176 3.90 -1.99 10.68
CA THR A 176 4.64 -3.04 11.38
C THR A 176 5.00 -4.20 10.45
N ASP A 177 6.07 -4.93 10.81
CA ASP A 177 6.44 -6.18 10.15
C ASP A 177 5.32 -7.24 10.23
N ALA A 178 4.59 -7.28 11.36
CA ALA A 178 3.48 -8.21 11.53
C ALA A 178 2.37 -8.00 10.50
N GLU A 179 2.07 -6.74 10.15
CA GLU A 179 1.09 -6.41 9.10
C GLU A 179 1.59 -6.83 7.71
N LEU A 180 2.87 -6.64 7.40
CA LEU A 180 3.47 -7.10 6.14
C LEU A 180 3.44 -8.63 6.02
N ILE A 181 3.79 -9.34 7.11
CA ILE A 181 3.72 -10.81 7.16
C ILE A 181 2.28 -11.27 6.94
N MET A 182 1.31 -10.63 7.58
CA MET A 182 -0.11 -10.92 7.41
C MET A 182 -0.53 -10.75 5.94
N LEU A 183 -0.20 -9.62 5.31
CA LEU A 183 -0.57 -9.35 3.92
C LEU A 183 0.08 -10.35 2.95
N GLU A 184 1.37 -10.64 3.12
CA GLU A 184 2.06 -11.63 2.29
C GLU A 184 1.49 -13.05 2.46
N ALA A 185 1.11 -13.43 3.67
CA ALA A 185 0.47 -14.71 3.95
C ALA A 185 -0.87 -14.87 3.21
N LEU A 186 -1.66 -13.78 3.07
CA LEU A 186 -2.93 -13.79 2.33
C LEU A 186 -2.77 -14.16 0.84
N VAL A 187 -1.61 -13.90 0.28
CA VAL A 187 -1.28 -14.18 -1.12
C VAL A 187 -0.26 -15.32 -1.28
N GLY A 188 -0.06 -16.10 -0.21
CA GLY A 188 0.75 -17.31 -0.20
C GLY A 188 2.26 -17.05 -0.27
N ARG A 189 2.73 -15.90 0.24
CA ARG A 189 4.14 -15.50 0.25
C ARG A 189 4.64 -15.21 1.67
N LYS A 190 5.93 -14.91 1.77
CA LYS A 190 6.59 -14.40 2.98
C LYS A 190 7.43 -13.17 2.60
N PRO A 191 7.51 -12.13 3.46
CA PRO A 191 8.44 -11.04 3.24
C PRO A 191 9.89 -11.53 3.23
N PRO A 192 10.79 -10.92 2.45
CA PRO A 192 12.19 -11.37 2.34
C PRO A 192 12.99 -11.23 3.63
N PHE A 193 12.59 -10.35 4.55
CA PHE A 193 13.25 -10.18 5.84
C PHE A 193 12.92 -11.30 6.87
N VAL A 194 11.88 -12.11 6.62
CA VAL A 194 11.56 -13.24 7.50
C VAL A 194 12.59 -14.35 7.34
N GLY A 195 13.31 -14.65 8.41
CA GLY A 195 14.41 -15.63 8.43
C GLY A 195 15.78 -15.07 8.06
N SER A 196 15.91 -13.75 7.83
CA SER A 196 17.20 -13.11 7.51
C SER A 196 18.04 -12.73 8.72
N GLY A 197 17.57 -13.02 9.96
CA GLY A 197 18.23 -12.58 11.21
C GLY A 197 17.98 -11.11 11.57
N LEU A 198 17.27 -10.37 10.71
CA LEU A 198 16.78 -9.03 11.02
C LEU A 198 15.60 -9.16 11.98
N GLY A 199 15.66 -8.54 13.15
CA GLY A 199 14.59 -8.58 14.15
C GLY A 199 13.28 -7.96 13.62
N TYR A 200 12.15 -8.37 14.19
CA TYR A 200 10.86 -7.74 13.89
C TYR A 200 10.85 -6.29 14.38
N LYS A 201 10.34 -5.38 13.55
CA LYS A 201 10.25 -3.96 13.85
C LYS A 201 8.78 -3.51 13.91
N SER A 202 8.49 -2.64 14.87
CA SER A 202 7.22 -1.94 15.04
C SER A 202 7.53 -0.45 15.15
N TYR A 203 6.91 0.39 14.33
CA TYR A 203 7.20 1.82 14.23
C TYR A 203 5.95 2.66 14.46
#